data_2abf5e977ff8cb5e494a67068032af7a
#
_entry.id   2abf5e977ff8cb5e494a67068032af7a
#
_cell.length_a   1.000
_cell.length_b   1.000
_cell.length_c   1.000
_cell.angle_alpha   90.00
_cell.angle_beta   90.00
_cell.angle_gamma   90.00
#
_symmetry.space_group_name_H-M   'P 1'
#
loop_
_entity.id
_entity.type
_entity.pdbx_description
1 polymer ?
#
loop_
_entity_poly.entity_id
_entity_poly.type
_entity_poly.pdbx_seq_one_letter_code
_entity_poly.pdbx_strand_id
1 'polypeptide(L)'
;MKKLSEQLKELSGRVAKAETKAATAQQESKEKVEASLQKSKADAEARRASFKADVQAKQAAAASDWEALQADFHQKTQQIKNKIETEKEAREVKKANKRAEHAEDYAVAAIMYVYMAVDEAEVAVLEAIAARAYADSLA
;
A
#
# COMPACT_ATOMS: atom_id res chain seq x y z
N MET A 1 7.92 -22.28 1.94
CA MET A 1 8.06 -20.81 1.80
C MET A 1 8.01 -20.44 0.33
N LYS A 2 7.21 -19.45 -0.01
CA LYS A 2 7.12 -18.98 -1.39
C LYS A 2 8.44 -18.37 -1.84
N LYS A 3 8.81 -18.63 -3.08
CA LYS A 3 9.99 -17.99 -3.68
C LYS A 3 9.79 -16.47 -3.77
N LEU A 4 10.85 -15.72 -3.65
CA LEU A 4 10.80 -14.26 -3.75
C LEU A 4 10.23 -13.79 -5.09
N SER A 5 10.57 -14.47 -6.18
CA SER A 5 10.02 -14.18 -7.51
C SER A 5 8.51 -14.39 -7.58
N GLU A 6 7.98 -15.39 -6.89
CA GLU A 6 6.54 -15.64 -6.81
C GLU A 6 5.82 -14.53 -6.03
N GLN A 7 6.44 -14.06 -4.97
CA GLN A 7 5.90 -12.94 -4.18
C GLN A 7 5.85 -11.65 -5.00
N LEU A 8 6.85 -11.38 -5.81
CA LEU A 8 6.85 -10.24 -6.74
C LEU A 8 5.75 -10.38 -7.79
N LYS A 9 5.50 -11.58 -8.28
CA LYS A 9 4.42 -11.84 -9.23
C LYS A 9 3.04 -11.59 -8.59
N GLU A 10 2.86 -11.96 -7.34
CA GLU A 10 1.64 -11.66 -6.59
C GLU A 10 1.42 -10.16 -6.44
N LEU A 11 2.48 -9.41 -6.17
CA LEU A 11 2.44 -7.96 -6.11
C LEU A 11 1.98 -7.37 -7.44
N SER A 12 2.54 -7.84 -8.56
CA SER A 12 2.12 -7.43 -9.90
C SER A 12 0.62 -7.67 -10.12
N GLY A 13 0.11 -8.82 -9.68
CA GLY A 13 -1.32 -9.15 -9.75
C GLY A 13 -2.19 -8.21 -8.95
N ARG A 14 -1.75 -7.79 -7.77
CA ARG A 14 -2.47 -6.82 -6.95
C ARG A 14 -2.52 -5.44 -7.60
N VAL A 15 -1.43 -5.01 -8.21
CA VAL A 15 -1.38 -3.75 -8.94
C VAL A 15 -2.35 -3.77 -10.13
N ALA A 16 -2.39 -4.87 -10.88
CA ALA A 16 -3.32 -5.05 -12.00
C ALA A 16 -4.79 -4.99 -11.53
N LYS A 17 -5.10 -5.60 -10.40
CA LYS A 17 -6.45 -5.51 -9.80
C LYS A 17 -6.80 -4.08 -9.39
N ALA A 18 -5.87 -3.35 -8.80
CA ALA A 18 -6.08 -1.96 -8.40
C ALA A 18 -6.35 -1.08 -9.64
N GLU A 19 -5.61 -1.29 -10.71
CA GLU A 19 -5.81 -0.59 -11.99
C GLU A 19 -7.21 -0.84 -12.54
N THR A 20 -7.64 -2.11 -12.58
CA THR A 20 -8.97 -2.49 -13.06
C THR A 20 -10.07 -1.86 -12.20
N LYS A 21 -9.93 -1.90 -10.87
CA LYS A 21 -10.88 -1.25 -9.94
C LYS A 21 -10.99 0.24 -10.19
N ALA A 22 -9.86 0.92 -10.37
CA ALA A 22 -9.84 2.36 -10.62
C ALA A 22 -10.53 2.70 -11.94
N ALA A 23 -10.24 1.96 -13.02
CA ALA A 23 -10.86 2.17 -14.31
C ALA A 23 -12.37 1.94 -14.25
N THR A 24 -12.81 0.90 -13.55
CA THR A 24 -14.23 0.61 -13.37
C THR A 24 -14.92 1.69 -12.54
N ALA A 25 -14.27 2.14 -11.47
CA ALA A 25 -14.82 3.16 -10.56
C ALA A 25 -15.11 4.47 -11.26
N GLN A 26 -14.30 4.86 -12.25
CA GLN A 26 -14.52 6.09 -13.02
C GLN A 26 -15.82 6.09 -13.80
N GLN A 27 -16.40 4.92 -14.05
CA GLN A 27 -17.64 4.75 -14.82
C GLN A 27 -18.84 4.36 -13.96
N GLU A 28 -18.63 4.20 -12.65
CA GLU A 28 -19.68 3.78 -11.73
C GLU A 28 -20.38 4.97 -11.06
N SER A 29 -21.57 4.72 -10.49
CA SER A 29 -22.28 5.70 -9.69
C SER A 29 -21.52 6.01 -8.40
N LYS A 30 -21.79 7.18 -7.82
CA LYS A 30 -21.20 7.62 -6.54
C LYS A 30 -21.40 6.58 -5.45
N GLU A 31 -22.60 6.00 -5.34
CA GLU A 31 -22.94 5.02 -4.31
C GLU A 31 -22.12 3.74 -4.45
N LYS A 32 -21.92 3.27 -5.68
CA LYS A 32 -21.10 2.09 -5.95
C LYS A 32 -19.63 2.34 -5.66
N VAL A 33 -19.12 3.51 -6.01
CA VAL A 33 -17.73 3.91 -5.72
C VAL A 33 -17.51 3.97 -4.21
N GLU A 34 -18.44 4.57 -3.45
CA GLU A 34 -18.35 4.64 -1.99
C GLU A 34 -18.37 3.25 -1.35
N ALA A 35 -19.23 2.35 -1.84
CA ALA A 35 -19.26 0.96 -1.36
C ALA A 35 -17.96 0.23 -1.65
N SER A 36 -17.41 0.40 -2.85
CA SER A 36 -16.11 -0.17 -3.25
C SER A 36 -14.97 0.39 -2.40
N LEU A 37 -15.00 1.68 -2.11
CA LEU A 37 -14.03 2.34 -1.24
C LEU A 37 -14.05 1.74 0.18
N GLN A 38 -15.23 1.57 0.77
CA GLN A 38 -15.36 0.99 2.12
C GLN A 38 -14.83 -0.45 2.16
N LYS A 39 -15.14 -1.24 1.14
CA LYS A 39 -14.61 -2.60 1.02
C LYS A 39 -13.09 -2.60 0.90
N SER A 40 -12.53 -1.73 0.07
CA SER A 40 -11.07 -1.63 -0.10
C SER A 40 -10.37 -1.20 1.18
N LYS A 41 -10.97 -0.30 1.96
CA LYS A 41 -10.45 0.09 3.28
C LYS A 41 -10.42 -1.09 4.25
N ALA A 42 -11.50 -1.87 4.29
CA ALA A 42 -11.58 -3.06 5.14
C ALA A 42 -10.56 -4.12 4.73
N ASP A 43 -10.41 -4.36 3.42
CA ASP A 43 -9.43 -5.30 2.87
C ASP A 43 -8.00 -4.87 3.18
N ALA A 44 -7.71 -3.58 3.09
CA ALA A 44 -6.39 -3.02 3.41
C ALA A 44 -6.06 -3.20 4.90
N GLU A 45 -7.03 -2.97 5.79
CA GLU A 45 -6.85 -3.18 7.22
C GLU A 45 -6.58 -4.65 7.54
N ALA A 46 -7.33 -5.57 6.92
CA ALA A 46 -7.11 -7.01 7.08
C ALA A 46 -5.71 -7.43 6.60
N ARG A 47 -5.26 -6.91 5.45
CA ARG A 47 -3.91 -7.18 4.93
C ARG A 47 -2.82 -6.63 5.83
N ARG A 48 -3.04 -5.44 6.39
CA ARG A 48 -2.12 -4.84 7.35
C ARG A 48 -1.95 -5.72 8.59
N ALA A 49 -3.06 -6.23 9.14
CA ALA A 49 -3.03 -7.12 10.29
C ALA A 49 -2.31 -8.44 9.97
N SER A 50 -2.60 -9.01 8.79
CA SER A 50 -1.95 -10.22 8.30
C SER A 50 -0.44 -10.01 8.10
N PHE A 51 -0.05 -8.90 7.50
CA PHE A 51 1.37 -8.54 7.32
C PHE A 51 2.09 -8.46 8.67
N LYS A 52 1.49 -7.79 9.66
CA LYS A 52 2.06 -7.67 10.99
C LYS A 52 2.30 -9.04 11.62
N ALA A 53 1.31 -9.95 11.52
CA ALA A 53 1.43 -11.30 12.04
C ALA A 53 2.54 -12.10 11.32
N ASP A 54 2.61 -11.99 9.99
CA ASP A 54 3.64 -12.68 9.18
C ASP A 54 5.05 -12.20 9.52
N VAL A 55 5.25 -10.90 9.68
CA VAL A 55 6.55 -10.33 10.03
C VAL A 55 6.99 -10.79 11.40
N GLN A 56 6.08 -10.78 12.38
CA GLN A 56 6.38 -11.25 13.74
C GLN A 56 6.74 -12.75 13.78
N ALA A 57 6.12 -13.56 12.94
CA ALA A 57 6.36 -15.00 12.91
C ALA A 57 7.70 -15.36 12.28
N LYS A 58 8.25 -14.53 11.39
CA LYS A 58 9.42 -14.89 10.57
C LYS A 58 10.76 -14.51 11.17
N GLN A 59 10.89 -13.33 11.78
CA GLN A 59 12.20 -12.83 12.19
C GLN A 59 12.09 -11.85 13.36
N ALA A 60 12.54 -12.24 14.52
CA ALA A 60 12.46 -11.38 15.71
C ALA A 60 13.30 -10.08 15.57
N ALA A 61 14.49 -10.16 14.97
CA ALA A 61 15.38 -9.00 14.84
C ALA A 61 14.89 -7.98 13.80
N ALA A 62 14.40 -8.46 12.67
CA ALA A 62 13.88 -7.59 11.60
C ALA A 62 12.43 -7.16 11.85
N ALA A 63 11.66 -7.93 12.62
CA ALA A 63 10.24 -7.68 12.87
C ALA A 63 9.99 -6.31 13.49
N SER A 64 10.80 -5.89 14.47
CA SER A 64 10.58 -4.62 15.15
C SER A 64 10.81 -3.42 14.21
N ASP A 65 11.81 -3.50 13.34
CA ASP A 65 12.08 -2.45 12.35
C ASP A 65 10.95 -2.32 11.33
N TRP A 66 10.46 -3.45 10.83
CA TRP A 66 9.34 -3.47 9.88
C TRP A 66 8.03 -3.03 10.49
N GLU A 67 7.77 -3.42 11.76
CA GLU A 67 6.60 -2.95 12.48
C GLU A 67 6.63 -1.44 12.72
N ALA A 68 7.79 -0.89 13.08
CA ALA A 68 7.95 0.55 13.25
C ALA A 68 7.70 1.30 11.96
N LEU A 69 8.23 0.82 10.84
CA LEU A 69 8.03 1.40 9.53
C LEU A 69 6.56 1.35 9.11
N GLN A 70 5.91 0.21 9.31
CA GLN A 70 4.49 0.04 9.01
C GLN A 70 3.61 0.97 9.85
N ALA A 71 3.89 1.07 11.15
CA ALA A 71 3.15 1.93 12.06
C ALA A 71 3.29 3.41 11.67
N ASP A 72 4.49 3.84 11.34
CA ASP A 72 4.76 5.22 10.88
C ASP A 72 4.03 5.52 9.58
N PHE A 73 4.10 4.62 8.61
CA PHE A 73 3.38 4.74 7.34
C PHE A 73 1.88 4.84 7.58
N HIS A 74 1.32 3.95 8.40
CA HIS A 74 -0.11 3.95 8.72
C HIS A 74 -0.54 5.25 9.39
N GLN A 75 0.23 5.71 10.38
CA GLN A 75 -0.07 6.95 11.08
C GLN A 75 -0.08 8.15 10.13
N LYS A 76 0.92 8.27 9.29
CA LYS A 76 1.02 9.37 8.33
C LYS A 76 -0.09 9.36 7.30
N THR A 77 -0.42 8.18 6.76
CA THR A 77 -1.52 8.07 5.81
C THR A 77 -2.87 8.35 6.45
N GLN A 78 -3.07 7.96 7.70
CA GLN A 78 -4.30 8.29 8.44
C GLN A 78 -4.44 9.79 8.68
N GLN A 79 -3.36 10.49 8.98
CA GLN A 79 -3.39 11.94 9.14
C GLN A 79 -3.85 12.65 7.86
N ILE A 80 -3.35 12.21 6.72
CA ILE A 80 -3.74 12.77 5.42
C ILE A 80 -5.20 12.45 5.11
N LYS A 81 -5.61 11.20 5.31
CA LYS A 81 -7.00 10.77 5.10
C LYS A 81 -7.97 11.53 5.99
N ASN A 82 -7.60 11.76 7.24
CA ASN A 82 -8.44 12.51 8.17
C ASN A 82 -8.65 13.96 7.70
N LYS A 83 -7.61 14.60 7.16
CA LYS A 83 -7.74 15.95 6.58
C LYS A 83 -8.73 15.96 5.42
N ILE A 84 -8.65 14.98 4.53
CA ILE A 84 -9.56 14.84 3.39
C ILE A 84 -10.99 14.57 3.89
N GLU A 85 -11.15 13.73 4.89
CA GLU A 85 -12.44 13.39 5.47
C GLU A 85 -13.11 14.59 6.17
N THR A 86 -12.34 15.40 6.90
CA THR A 86 -12.90 16.61 7.54
C THR A 86 -13.41 17.64 6.54
N GLU A 87 -12.93 17.62 5.31
CA GLU A 87 -13.40 18.50 4.22
C GLU A 87 -14.67 17.96 3.53
N LYS A 88 -15.09 16.74 3.85
CA LYS A 88 -16.23 16.05 3.21
C LYS A 88 -17.55 16.76 3.43
N GLU A 89 -17.74 17.41 4.57
CA GLU A 89 -18.97 18.10 4.95
C GLU A 89 -19.14 19.46 4.25
N ALA A 90 -18.12 19.94 3.54
CA ALA A 90 -18.16 21.22 2.86
C ALA A 90 -19.15 21.18 1.69
N ARG A 91 -20.13 22.07 1.72
CA ARG A 91 -21.18 22.17 0.70
C ARG A 91 -20.89 23.20 -0.37
N GLU A 92 -19.97 24.11 -0.13
CA GLU A 92 -19.54 25.08 -1.11
C GLU A 92 -18.74 24.42 -2.22
N VAL A 93 -19.05 24.74 -3.46
CA VAL A 93 -18.37 24.15 -4.66
C VAL A 93 -16.85 24.34 -4.58
N LYS A 94 -16.40 25.53 -4.17
CA LYS A 94 -14.97 25.83 -4.05
C LYS A 94 -14.27 24.88 -3.07
N LYS A 95 -14.89 24.64 -1.90
CA LYS A 95 -14.34 23.75 -0.87
C LYS A 95 -14.41 22.28 -1.32
N ALA A 96 -15.47 21.90 -1.98
CA ALA A 96 -15.61 20.55 -2.55
C ALA A 96 -14.54 20.26 -3.61
N ASN A 97 -14.27 21.25 -4.49
CA ASN A 97 -13.20 21.13 -5.48
C ASN A 97 -11.82 21.03 -4.82
N LYS A 98 -11.59 21.81 -3.78
CA LYS A 98 -10.33 21.77 -3.03
C LYS A 98 -10.12 20.40 -2.37
N ARG A 99 -11.18 19.83 -1.81
CA ARG A 99 -11.13 18.48 -1.25
C ARG A 99 -10.78 17.45 -2.34
N ALA A 100 -11.40 17.56 -3.51
CA ALA A 100 -11.12 16.69 -4.64
C ALA A 100 -9.65 16.80 -5.07
N GLU A 101 -9.12 18.01 -5.18
CA GLU A 101 -7.70 18.24 -5.51
C GLU A 101 -6.77 17.61 -4.47
N HIS A 102 -7.06 17.78 -3.18
CA HIS A 102 -6.28 17.16 -2.11
C HIS A 102 -6.31 15.63 -2.19
N ALA A 103 -7.47 15.04 -2.49
CA ALA A 103 -7.61 13.60 -2.65
C ALA A 103 -6.84 13.10 -3.87
N GLU A 104 -6.88 13.83 -4.98
CA GLU A 104 -6.14 13.51 -6.20
C GLU A 104 -4.63 13.58 -5.97
N ASP A 105 -4.16 14.64 -5.31
CA ASP A 105 -2.74 14.80 -4.97
C ASP A 105 -2.27 13.67 -4.06
N TYR A 106 -3.09 13.29 -3.10
CA TYR A 106 -2.79 12.14 -2.22
C TYR A 106 -2.68 10.85 -3.02
N ALA A 107 -3.60 10.62 -3.97
CA ALA A 107 -3.58 9.43 -4.81
C ALA A 107 -2.31 9.36 -5.65
N VAL A 108 -1.89 10.48 -6.25
CA VAL A 108 -0.65 10.55 -7.04
C VAL A 108 0.55 10.26 -6.14
N ALA A 109 0.61 10.86 -4.96
CA ALA A 109 1.72 10.62 -4.02
C ALA A 109 1.77 9.16 -3.57
N ALA A 110 0.63 8.53 -3.32
CA ALA A 110 0.55 7.11 -2.95
C ALA A 110 1.08 6.21 -4.08
N ILE A 111 0.74 6.52 -5.32
CA ILE A 111 1.24 5.78 -6.49
C ILE A 111 2.76 5.94 -6.61
N MET A 112 3.27 7.16 -6.46
CA MET A 112 4.72 7.42 -6.50
C MET A 112 5.45 6.65 -5.39
N TYR A 113 4.85 6.56 -4.21
CA TYR A 113 5.40 5.77 -3.11
C TYR A 113 5.49 4.28 -3.48
N VAL A 114 4.49 3.76 -4.21
CA VAL A 114 4.52 2.37 -4.68
C VAL A 114 5.69 2.14 -5.64
N TYR A 115 5.99 3.07 -6.55
CA TYR A 115 7.17 2.95 -7.41
C TYR A 115 8.44 2.83 -6.58
N MET A 116 8.61 3.68 -5.59
CA MET A 116 9.78 3.62 -4.69
C MET A 116 9.85 2.29 -3.94
N ALA A 117 8.71 1.80 -3.46
CA ALA A 117 8.63 0.55 -2.74
C ALA A 117 8.96 -0.65 -3.64
N VAL A 118 8.54 -0.63 -4.89
CA VAL A 118 8.87 -1.67 -5.88
C VAL A 118 10.37 -1.69 -6.15
N ASP A 119 10.98 -0.52 -6.34
CA ASP A 119 12.42 -0.42 -6.54
C ASP A 119 13.18 -0.98 -5.34
N GLU A 120 12.74 -0.65 -4.14
CA GLU A 120 13.35 -1.17 -2.92
C GLU A 120 13.17 -2.68 -2.78
N ALA A 121 12.02 -3.20 -3.18
CA ALA A 121 11.78 -4.65 -3.19
C ALA A 121 12.72 -5.37 -4.15
N GLU A 122 12.98 -4.79 -5.32
CA GLU A 122 13.94 -5.33 -6.29
C GLU A 122 15.35 -5.40 -5.68
N VAL A 123 15.80 -4.30 -5.09
CA VAL A 123 17.11 -4.23 -4.44
C VAL A 123 17.21 -5.28 -3.33
N ALA A 124 16.19 -5.36 -2.47
CA ALA A 124 16.17 -6.31 -1.35
C ALA A 124 16.23 -7.76 -1.82
N VAL A 125 15.50 -8.10 -2.88
CA VAL A 125 15.52 -9.45 -3.45
C VAL A 125 16.90 -9.80 -4.01
N LEU A 126 17.51 -8.88 -4.74
CA LEU A 126 18.84 -9.10 -5.32
C LEU A 126 19.90 -9.20 -4.23
N GLU A 127 19.82 -8.40 -3.18
CA GLU A 127 20.72 -8.51 -2.03
C GLU A 127 20.56 -9.87 -1.33
N ALA A 128 19.33 -10.35 -1.16
CA ALA A 128 19.08 -11.66 -0.55
C ALA A 128 19.69 -12.79 -1.39
N ILE A 129 19.53 -12.73 -2.71
CA ILE A 129 20.09 -13.71 -3.63
C ILE A 129 21.63 -13.69 -3.58
N ALA A 130 22.22 -12.50 -3.61
CA ALA A 130 23.66 -12.33 -3.53
C ALA A 130 24.22 -12.82 -2.20
N ALA A 131 23.54 -12.52 -1.08
CA ALA A 131 23.95 -12.97 0.24
C ALA A 131 23.89 -14.49 0.36
N ARG A 132 22.86 -15.13 -0.19
CA ARG A 132 22.73 -16.58 -0.19
C ARG A 132 23.84 -17.21 -1.05
N ALA A 133 24.10 -16.69 -2.22
CA ALA A 133 25.17 -17.17 -3.10
C ALA A 133 26.55 -17.10 -2.41
N TYR A 134 26.79 -15.99 -1.72
CA TYR A 134 28.04 -15.82 -0.96
C TYR A 134 28.14 -16.86 0.15
N ALA A 135 27.09 -17.05 0.94
CA ALA A 135 27.08 -18.04 2.02
C ALA A 135 27.32 -19.46 1.47
N ASP A 136 26.70 -19.81 0.35
CA ASP A 136 26.87 -21.12 -0.30
C ASP A 136 28.31 -21.31 -0.80
N SER A 137 28.98 -20.23 -1.21
CA SER A 137 30.37 -20.30 -1.70
C SER A 137 31.37 -20.58 -0.58
N LEU A 138 30.98 -20.34 0.68
CA LEU A 138 31.84 -20.59 1.84
C LEU A 138 31.70 -22.00 2.41
N ALA A 139 30.68 -22.74 1.96
CA ALA A 139 30.39 -24.09 2.47
C ALA A 139 31.29 -25.18 1.88
#